data_0f4161b3bf9247edfaaa53336d4fd68b
#
_entry.id   0f4161b3bf9247edfaaa53336d4fd68b
#
_cell.length_a   1.000
_cell.length_b   1.000
_cell.length_c   1.000
_cell.angle_alpha   90.00
_cell.angle_beta   90.00
_cell.angle_gamma   90.00
#
_symmetry.space_group_name_H-M   'P 1'
#
loop_
_entity.id
_entity.type
_entity.pdbx_description
1 polymer ?
#
loop_
_entity_poly.entity_id
_entity_poly.type
_entity_poly.pdbx_seq_one_letter_code
_entity_poly.pdbx_strand_id
1 'polypeptide(L)'
;GDVVVRIPVALAEDGSVYCIGEIPENALLVLLQAPASGGNGCIGRLAMNLQSAHGGLIGRQLLAFYCAGRRMHLGEAAREELTQLAEQTGAAGLGGALSLGEIGNTVRWGYPMFHNATLVCTPWSSR
;
A
#
# COMPACT_ATOMS: atom_id res chain seq x y z
N GLY A 1 3.23 -13.17 12.73
CA GLY A 1 2.08 -13.21 11.84
C GLY A 1 2.02 -11.93 11.03
N ASP A 2 1.39 -11.97 9.86
CA ASP A 2 1.25 -10.80 9.00
C ASP A 2 0.31 -9.79 9.66
N VAL A 3 0.71 -8.53 9.65
CA VAL A 3 -0.11 -7.43 10.13
C VAL A 3 -1.04 -6.98 9.01
N VAL A 4 -2.34 -6.99 9.26
CA VAL A 4 -3.36 -6.51 8.33
C VAL A 4 -3.91 -5.20 8.85
N VAL A 5 -3.80 -4.14 8.07
CA VAL A 5 -4.31 -2.82 8.44
C VAL A 5 -5.79 -2.71 8.08
N ARG A 6 -6.58 -2.14 8.98
CA ARG A 6 -7.97 -1.77 8.76
C ARG A 6 -8.16 -0.28 9.04
N ILE A 7 -8.89 0.40 8.16
CA ILE A 7 -9.16 1.84 8.31
C ILE A 7 -10.57 2.01 8.87
N PRO A 8 -10.73 2.68 10.04
CA PRO A 8 -12.05 3.06 10.52
C PRO A 8 -12.63 4.14 9.60
N VAL A 9 -13.91 4.01 9.24
CA VAL A 9 -14.60 4.92 8.32
C VAL A 9 -15.84 5.56 8.92
N ALA A 10 -16.38 4.99 9.97
CA ALA A 10 -17.53 5.56 10.68
C ALA A 10 -17.54 5.14 12.15
N LEU A 11 -18.13 6.01 12.97
CA LEU A 11 -18.46 5.77 14.37
C LEU A 11 -19.97 5.86 14.52
N ALA A 12 -20.60 4.81 15.04
CA ALA A 12 -22.02 4.81 15.32
C ALA A 12 -22.33 5.48 16.69
N GLU A 13 -23.60 5.81 16.92
CA GLU A 13 -24.06 6.43 18.16
C GLU A 13 -23.83 5.56 19.39
N ASP A 14 -23.86 4.26 19.24
CA ASP A 14 -23.59 3.27 20.30
C ASP A 14 -22.10 3.04 20.60
N GLY A 15 -21.21 3.76 19.90
CA GLY A 15 -19.77 3.63 20.02
C GLY A 15 -19.15 2.55 19.13
N SER A 16 -19.93 1.86 18.31
CA SER A 16 -19.41 0.89 17.34
C SER A 16 -18.56 1.57 16.26
N VAL A 17 -17.44 0.93 15.90
CA VAL A 17 -16.51 1.41 14.88
C VAL A 17 -16.63 0.56 13.63
N TYR A 18 -16.97 1.17 12.52
CA TYR A 18 -17.01 0.51 11.22
C TYR A 18 -15.68 0.67 10.50
N CYS A 19 -15.14 -0.45 10.02
CA CYS A 19 -13.89 -0.48 9.27
C CYS A 19 -14.12 -0.94 7.84
N ILE A 20 -13.24 -0.53 6.93
CA ILE A 20 -13.17 -1.15 5.60
C ILE A 20 -12.52 -2.51 5.74
N GLY A 21 -13.24 -3.54 5.32
CA GLY A 21 -12.84 -4.94 5.47
C GLY A 21 -13.19 -5.54 6.82
N GLU A 22 -13.28 -6.84 6.81
CA GLU A 22 -13.67 -7.62 7.98
C GLU A 22 -12.59 -7.62 9.06
N ILE A 23 -13.02 -7.55 10.30
CA ILE A 23 -12.21 -7.82 11.48
C ILE A 23 -12.80 -9.09 12.11
N PRO A 24 -12.03 -10.19 12.17
CA PRO A 24 -12.51 -11.43 12.76
C PRO A 24 -12.91 -11.23 14.24
N GLU A 25 -13.92 -11.95 14.66
CA GLU A 25 -14.32 -11.98 16.08
C GLU A 25 -13.14 -12.44 16.94
N ASN A 26 -12.97 -11.80 18.10
CA ASN A 26 -11.85 -12.04 19.03
C ASN A 26 -10.45 -11.75 18.45
N ALA A 27 -10.33 -10.99 17.35
CA ALA A 27 -9.04 -10.55 16.84
C ALA A 27 -8.34 -9.60 17.82
N LEU A 28 -7.03 -9.77 17.96
CA LEU A 28 -6.20 -8.81 18.69
C LEU A 28 -5.95 -7.59 17.81
N LEU A 29 -6.36 -6.42 18.29
CA LEU A 29 -6.18 -5.14 17.60
C LEU A 29 -5.10 -4.31 18.26
N VAL A 30 -4.34 -3.61 17.42
CA VAL A 30 -3.34 -2.62 17.85
C VAL A 30 -3.66 -1.31 17.14
N LEU A 31 -3.80 -0.24 17.91
CA LEU A 31 -3.96 1.10 17.34
C LEU A 31 -2.63 1.54 16.72
N LEU A 32 -2.68 1.92 15.47
CA LEU A 32 -1.54 2.42 14.72
C LEU A 32 -1.59 3.93 14.62
N GLN A 33 -0.45 4.56 14.80
CA GLN A 33 -0.28 5.95 14.42
C GLN A 33 0.13 6.02 12.96
N ALA A 34 -0.53 6.89 12.21
CA ALA A 34 -0.13 7.15 10.84
C ALA A 34 1.29 7.74 10.82
N PRO A 35 2.17 7.27 9.92
CA PRO A 35 3.50 7.84 9.80
C PRO A 35 3.41 9.29 9.34
N ALA A 36 4.33 10.12 9.84
CA ALA A 36 4.50 11.46 9.30
C ALA A 36 4.85 11.39 7.80
N SER A 37 4.33 12.31 7.01
CA SER A 37 4.67 12.44 5.59
C SER A 37 6.20 12.52 5.41
N GLY A 38 6.75 11.76 4.49
CA GLY A 38 8.16 11.81 4.10
C GLY A 38 9.13 10.97 4.94
N GLY A 39 8.70 10.25 5.98
CA GLY A 39 9.63 9.58 6.89
C GLY A 39 9.48 8.06 7.08
N ASN A 40 8.53 7.41 6.44
CA ASN A 40 8.21 6.02 6.80
C ASN A 40 9.06 4.93 6.12
N GLY A 41 9.90 5.30 5.15
CA GLY A 41 10.74 4.34 4.41
C GLY A 41 9.98 3.23 3.68
N CYS A 42 8.65 3.29 3.60
CA CYS A 42 7.87 2.21 2.97
C CYS A 42 8.09 2.16 1.46
N ILE A 43 8.24 3.31 0.82
CA ILE A 43 8.51 3.41 -0.62
C ILE A 43 9.88 2.82 -0.95
N GLY A 44 10.91 3.14 -0.15
CA GLY A 44 12.23 2.55 -0.32
C GLY A 44 12.22 1.03 -0.20
N ARG A 45 11.53 0.49 0.80
CA ARG A 45 11.37 -0.97 0.95
C ARG A 45 10.61 -1.59 -0.22
N LEU A 46 9.54 -0.95 -0.71
CA LEU A 46 8.79 -1.41 -1.87
C LEU A 46 9.68 -1.44 -3.12
N ALA A 47 10.41 -0.35 -3.38
CA ALA A 47 11.34 -0.26 -4.52
C ALA A 47 12.40 -1.36 -4.47
N MET A 48 13.03 -1.58 -3.31
CA MET A 48 14.02 -2.64 -3.11
C MET A 48 13.42 -4.03 -3.35
N ASN A 49 12.24 -4.30 -2.81
CA ASN A 49 11.57 -5.58 -2.98
C ASN A 49 11.20 -5.85 -4.44
N LEU A 50 10.67 -4.83 -5.14
CA LEU A 50 10.35 -4.93 -6.57
C LEU A 50 11.61 -5.20 -7.40
N GLN A 51 12.71 -4.48 -7.14
CA GLN A 51 13.98 -4.70 -7.85
C GLN A 51 14.53 -6.09 -7.59
N SER A 52 14.51 -6.56 -6.35
CA SER A 52 14.97 -7.90 -5.98
C SER A 52 14.13 -9.00 -6.63
N ALA A 53 12.80 -8.81 -6.66
CA ALA A 53 11.89 -9.82 -7.21
C ALA A 53 11.94 -9.90 -8.75
N HIS A 54 12.24 -8.80 -9.43
CA HIS A 54 12.11 -8.69 -10.89
C HIS A 54 13.41 -8.40 -11.65
N GLY A 55 14.55 -8.36 -10.96
CA GLY A 55 15.87 -8.23 -11.59
C GLY A 55 16.15 -6.87 -12.22
N GLY A 56 15.61 -5.80 -11.64
CA GLY A 56 15.75 -4.43 -12.11
C GLY A 56 14.52 -3.94 -12.87
N LEU A 57 14.28 -2.64 -12.77
CA LEU A 57 13.05 -2.00 -13.26
C LEU A 57 13.32 -0.79 -14.16
N ILE A 58 14.58 -0.51 -14.45
CA ILE A 58 14.98 0.64 -15.28
C ILE A 58 14.29 0.55 -16.65
N GLY A 59 13.61 1.62 -17.01
CA GLY A 59 12.89 1.72 -18.29
C GLY A 59 11.60 0.91 -18.39
N ARG A 60 11.20 0.18 -17.36
CA ARG A 60 9.95 -0.59 -17.33
C ARG A 60 8.76 0.27 -16.89
N GLN A 61 7.57 -0.11 -17.30
CA GLN A 61 6.32 0.46 -16.78
C GLN A 61 5.92 -0.28 -15.50
N LEU A 62 5.38 0.45 -14.54
CA LEU A 62 4.82 -0.10 -13.32
C LEU A 62 3.31 0.12 -13.28
N LEU A 63 2.57 -0.90 -12.84
CA LEU A 63 1.17 -0.81 -12.49
C LEU A 63 1.04 -0.73 -10.97
N ALA A 64 0.32 0.29 -10.49
CA ALA A 64 0.15 0.54 -9.07
C ALA A 64 -1.33 0.67 -8.70
N PHE A 65 -1.72 0.00 -7.62
CA PHE A 65 -3.01 0.20 -6.96
C PHE A 65 -2.73 0.89 -5.62
N TYR A 66 -3.20 2.12 -5.53
CA TYR A 66 -2.94 3.00 -4.40
C TYR A 66 -4.21 3.17 -3.57
N CYS A 67 -4.13 2.92 -2.28
CA CYS A 67 -5.28 3.05 -1.39
C CYS A 67 -5.82 4.48 -1.36
N ALA A 68 -7.11 4.63 -1.64
CA ALA A 68 -7.80 5.92 -1.62
C ALA A 68 -7.76 6.55 -0.21
N GLY A 69 -7.91 5.75 0.85
CA GLY A 69 -7.78 6.21 2.22
C GLY A 69 -6.38 6.72 2.53
N ARG A 70 -5.34 6.05 2.03
CA ARG A 70 -3.95 6.55 2.13
C ARG A 70 -3.78 7.88 1.39
N ARG A 71 -4.35 8.00 0.18
CA ARG A 71 -4.32 9.25 -0.60
C ARG A 71 -4.99 10.40 0.16
N MET A 72 -6.15 10.16 0.75
CA MET A 72 -6.88 11.16 1.52
C MET A 72 -6.09 11.59 2.77
N HIS A 73 -5.49 10.62 3.48
CA HIS A 73 -4.72 10.91 4.68
C HIS A 73 -3.43 11.70 4.39
N LEU A 74 -2.70 11.34 3.35
CA LEU A 74 -1.40 11.96 3.02
C LEU A 74 -1.55 13.27 2.21
N GLY A 75 -2.70 13.52 1.59
CA GLY A 75 -2.87 14.71 0.77
C GLY A 75 -1.85 14.78 -0.38
N GLU A 76 -1.16 15.90 -0.50
CA GLU A 76 -0.13 16.09 -1.55
C GLU A 76 1.08 15.16 -1.40
N ALA A 77 1.43 14.75 -0.18
CA ALA A 77 2.52 13.82 0.06
C ALA A 77 2.31 12.43 -0.60
N ALA A 78 1.06 12.05 -0.90
CA ALA A 78 0.78 10.84 -1.67
C ALA A 78 1.33 10.90 -3.10
N ARG A 79 1.35 12.07 -3.72
CA ARG A 79 1.97 12.27 -5.03
C ARG A 79 3.48 12.14 -4.96
N GLU A 80 4.07 12.65 -3.89
CA GLU A 80 5.51 12.53 -3.64
C GLU A 80 5.93 11.06 -3.49
N GLU A 81 5.13 10.23 -2.81
CA GLU A 81 5.41 8.80 -2.69
C GLU A 81 5.47 8.10 -4.06
N LEU A 82 4.53 8.40 -4.95
CA LEU A 82 4.51 7.82 -6.30
C LEU A 82 5.69 8.30 -7.14
N THR A 83 6.06 9.58 -7.03
CA THR A 83 7.26 10.14 -7.67
C THR A 83 8.52 9.44 -7.16
N GLN A 84 8.67 9.32 -5.85
CA GLN A 84 9.80 8.62 -5.23
C GLN A 84 9.89 7.14 -5.67
N LEU A 85 8.75 6.46 -5.79
CA LEU A 85 8.72 5.07 -6.28
C LEU A 85 9.27 4.97 -7.70
N ALA A 86 8.81 5.84 -8.59
CA ALA A 86 9.29 5.88 -9.98
C ALA A 86 10.79 6.18 -10.05
N GLU A 87 11.26 7.18 -9.31
CA GLU A 87 12.67 7.57 -9.24
C GLU A 87 13.56 6.45 -8.69
N GLN A 88 13.19 5.87 -7.55
CA GLN A 88 13.99 4.83 -6.90
C GLN A 88 14.04 3.53 -7.69
N THR A 89 13.01 3.23 -8.48
CA THR A 89 13.00 2.06 -9.35
C THR A 89 13.62 2.30 -10.71
N GLY A 90 13.75 3.57 -11.13
CA GLY A 90 14.15 3.93 -12.49
C GLY A 90 13.11 3.57 -13.54
N ALA A 91 11.86 3.41 -13.13
CA ALA A 91 10.75 3.06 -14.02
C ALA A 91 10.50 4.18 -15.03
N ALA A 92 10.17 3.82 -16.28
CA ALA A 92 9.86 4.77 -17.35
C ALA A 92 8.48 5.44 -17.15
N GLY A 93 7.61 4.81 -16.38
CA GLY A 93 6.30 5.35 -16.05
C GLY A 93 5.57 4.51 -15.01
N LEU A 94 4.58 5.12 -14.40
CA LEU A 94 3.74 4.53 -13.38
C LEU A 94 2.29 4.83 -13.73
N GLY A 95 1.52 3.78 -13.97
CA GLY A 95 0.08 3.85 -14.20
C GLY A 95 -0.68 3.05 -13.15
N GLY A 96 -1.99 3.22 -13.08
CA GLY A 96 -2.80 2.46 -12.13
C GLY A 96 -4.07 3.18 -11.72
N ALA A 97 -4.56 2.84 -10.53
CA ALA A 97 -5.81 3.39 -10.01
C ALA A 97 -5.76 3.59 -8.49
N LEU A 98 -6.63 4.47 -7.99
CA LEU A 98 -7.01 4.47 -6.59
C LEU A 98 -7.97 3.30 -6.33
N SER A 99 -7.79 2.64 -5.20
CA SER A 99 -8.61 1.50 -4.77
C SER A 99 -9.09 1.66 -3.33
N LEU A 100 -10.21 1.03 -2.99
CA LEU A 100 -10.76 1.06 -1.63
C LEU A 100 -10.17 -0.05 -0.73
N GLY A 101 -9.36 -0.91 -1.31
CA GLY A 101 -8.62 -1.94 -0.63
C GLY A 101 -7.75 -2.68 -1.63
N GLU A 102 -6.63 -3.16 -1.18
CA GLU A 102 -5.59 -3.78 -2.00
C GLU A 102 -5.42 -5.24 -1.61
N ILE A 103 -5.30 -6.11 -2.61
CA ILE A 103 -5.00 -7.52 -2.40
C ILE A 103 -3.54 -7.75 -2.78
N GLY A 104 -2.78 -8.18 -1.80
CA GLY A 104 -1.36 -8.46 -1.99
C GLY A 104 -0.79 -9.32 -0.88
N ASN A 105 0.46 -9.70 -1.02
CA ASN A 105 1.22 -10.41 0.01
C ASN A 105 2.47 -9.62 0.37
N THR A 106 2.87 -9.69 1.62
CA THR A 106 4.06 -9.03 2.16
C THR A 106 5.31 -9.89 2.08
N VAL A 107 5.13 -11.20 1.90
CA VAL A 107 6.22 -12.17 1.82
C VAL A 107 6.08 -13.03 0.57
N ARG A 108 7.21 -13.40 0.00
CA ARG A 108 7.25 -14.30 -1.16
C ARG A 108 6.57 -15.63 -0.80
N TRP A 109 5.65 -16.08 -1.66
CA TRP A 109 4.82 -17.29 -1.45
C TRP A 109 3.81 -17.18 -0.30
N GLY A 110 3.61 -15.99 0.28
CA GLY A 110 2.53 -15.74 1.22
C GLY A 110 1.16 -15.77 0.54
N TYR A 111 0.12 -16.01 1.32
CA TYR A 111 -1.25 -15.86 0.83
C TYR A 111 -1.57 -14.40 0.59
N PRO A 112 -2.19 -14.05 -0.54
CA PRO A 112 -2.67 -12.69 -0.76
C PRO A 112 -3.78 -12.39 0.25
N MET A 113 -3.64 -11.26 0.93
CA MET A 113 -4.60 -10.77 1.91
C MET A 113 -5.15 -9.42 1.48
N PHE A 114 -6.36 -9.13 1.92
CA PHE A 114 -6.95 -7.81 1.75
C PHE A 114 -6.35 -6.84 2.76
N HIS A 115 -5.82 -5.73 2.27
CA HIS A 115 -5.20 -4.68 3.08
C HIS A 115 -5.88 -3.34 2.85
N ASN A 116 -5.76 -2.43 3.81
CA ASN A 116 -6.03 -1.02 3.65
C ASN A 116 -4.76 -0.20 3.87
N ALA A 117 -4.77 1.05 3.47
CA ALA A 117 -3.65 2.01 3.61
C ALA A 117 -2.37 1.57 2.91
N THR A 118 -2.46 0.73 1.90
CA THR A 118 -1.32 0.12 1.21
C THR A 118 -1.12 0.68 -0.20
N LEU A 119 0.00 0.32 -0.76
CA LEU A 119 0.34 0.49 -2.18
C LEU A 119 0.81 -0.87 -2.68
N VAL A 120 0.08 -1.44 -3.62
CA VAL A 120 0.46 -2.66 -4.33
C VAL A 120 0.98 -2.27 -5.70
N CYS A 121 2.15 -2.78 -6.07
CA CYS A 121 2.80 -2.43 -7.32
C CYS A 121 3.43 -3.66 -7.99
N THR A 122 3.37 -3.70 -9.32
CA THR A 122 3.96 -4.75 -10.13
C THR A 122 4.48 -4.18 -11.46
N PRO A 123 5.53 -4.76 -12.05
CA PRO A 123 5.89 -4.43 -13.43
C PRO A 123 4.75 -4.80 -14.40
N TRP A 124 4.43 -3.86 -15.31
CA TRP A 124 3.37 -4.06 -16.30
C TRP A 124 3.87 -4.71 -17.59
N SER A 125 5.12 -4.44 -17.99
CA SER A 125 5.67 -4.99 -19.23
C SER A 125 6.38 -6.32 -19.00
N SER A 126 6.10 -7.31 -19.84
CA SER A 126 6.99 -8.46 -20.03
C SER A 126 8.39 -7.97 -20.43
N ARG A 127 9.39 -8.71 -20.05
CA ARG A 127 10.78 -8.50 -20.50
C ARG A 127 10.85 -8.49 -22.01
#